data_c50d4358f1d3702ea17fbc36aff865c3
#
_entry.id   c50d4358f1d3702ea17fbc36aff865c3
#
_cell.length_a   1.000
_cell.length_b   1.000
_cell.length_c   1.000
_cell.angle_alpha   90.00
_cell.angle_beta   90.00
_cell.angle_gamma   90.00
#
_symmetry.space_group_name_H-M   'P 1'
#
loop_
_entity.id
_entity.type
_entity.pdbx_description
1 polymer ?
#
loop_
_entity_poly.entity_id
_entity_poly.type
_entity_poly.pdbx_seq_one_letter_code
_entity_poly.pdbx_strand_id
1 'polypeptide(L)'
;MASAISHAQLNAQLSQGTVAPLYAVVGEEDLLRDMALGALKTALLGEGQSDFNCDLFYGDDASGTEIVTCASEVAVFSARRVVVVRAADKLPARECEALLPYLKEPNDTTAMIFAAPKLDGRLKFTQALTRTAVMVDCSPLREAQWLPWLRQDAER
;
A
#
# COMPACT_ATOMS: atom_id res chain seq x y z
N MET A 1 12.47 -6.54 -11.94
CA MET A 1 11.43 -5.61 -11.45
C MET A 1 10.06 -6.23 -11.63
N ALA A 2 9.27 -6.25 -10.59
CA ALA A 2 7.90 -6.71 -10.70
C ALA A 2 7.07 -5.66 -11.48
N SER A 3 6.26 -6.12 -12.41
CA SER A 3 5.33 -5.24 -13.12
C SER A 3 4.20 -4.82 -12.18
N ALA A 4 3.69 -3.60 -12.35
CA ALA A 4 2.55 -3.14 -11.59
C ALA A 4 1.31 -3.98 -11.94
N ILE A 5 0.49 -4.27 -10.93
CA ILE A 5 -0.75 -5.01 -11.13
C ILE A 5 -1.94 -4.05 -11.15
N SER A 6 -3.01 -4.48 -11.80
CA SER A 6 -4.25 -3.72 -11.85
C SER A 6 -5.05 -3.92 -10.55
N HIS A 7 -6.06 -3.08 -10.36
CA HIS A 7 -6.99 -3.23 -9.25
C HIS A 7 -7.68 -4.61 -9.27
N ALA A 8 -8.05 -5.09 -10.46
CA ALA A 8 -8.66 -6.41 -10.60
C ALA A 8 -7.71 -7.54 -10.19
N GLN A 9 -6.44 -7.44 -10.58
CA GLN A 9 -5.43 -8.41 -10.18
C GLN A 9 -5.19 -8.39 -8.68
N LEU A 10 -5.17 -7.21 -8.06
CA LEU A 10 -5.06 -7.08 -6.61
C LEU A 10 -6.22 -7.80 -5.91
N ASN A 11 -7.45 -7.55 -6.35
CA ASN A 11 -8.63 -8.21 -5.76
C ASN A 11 -8.56 -9.73 -5.90
N ALA A 12 -8.09 -10.22 -7.06
CA ALA A 12 -7.94 -11.65 -7.26
C ALA A 12 -6.92 -12.26 -6.28
N GLN A 13 -5.79 -11.60 -6.08
CA GLN A 13 -4.77 -12.06 -5.13
C GLN A 13 -5.33 -12.08 -3.72
N LEU A 14 -6.01 -11.02 -3.30
CA LEU A 14 -6.58 -10.94 -1.95
C LEU A 14 -7.67 -11.98 -1.72
N SER A 15 -8.48 -12.27 -2.72
CA SER A 15 -9.51 -13.32 -2.65
C SER A 15 -8.91 -14.70 -2.48
N GLN A 16 -7.71 -14.91 -3.00
CA GLN A 16 -6.98 -16.17 -2.88
C GLN A 16 -6.16 -16.27 -1.58
N GLY A 17 -6.19 -15.22 -0.76
CA GLY A 17 -5.40 -15.16 0.46
C GLY A 17 -3.92 -14.82 0.23
N THR A 18 -3.56 -14.40 -0.97
CA THR A 18 -2.18 -14.00 -1.29
C THR A 18 -1.93 -12.58 -0.79
N VAL A 19 -1.06 -12.45 0.21
CA VAL A 19 -0.76 -11.18 0.87
C VAL A 19 0.74 -10.96 0.91
N ALA A 20 1.16 -9.73 0.60
CA ALA A 20 2.57 -9.33 0.66
C ALA A 20 2.79 -8.40 1.86
N PRO A 21 4.04 -8.32 2.37
CA PRO A 21 4.35 -7.40 3.47
C PRO A 21 4.46 -5.94 3.06
N LEU A 22 4.64 -5.66 1.76
CA LEU A 22 4.78 -4.31 1.24
C LEU A 22 3.91 -4.12 0.00
N TYR A 23 3.20 -3.00 -0.03
CA TYR A 23 2.41 -2.59 -1.18
C TYR A 23 2.71 -1.13 -1.51
N ALA A 24 2.69 -0.79 -2.79
CA ALA A 24 2.75 0.59 -3.24
C ALA A 24 1.59 0.84 -4.20
N VAL A 25 0.69 1.72 -3.80
CA VAL A 25 -0.52 2.06 -4.55
C VAL A 25 -0.24 3.42 -5.20
N VAL A 26 0.11 3.42 -6.48
CA VAL A 26 0.64 4.59 -7.17
C VAL A 26 -0.14 4.91 -8.43
N GLY A 27 -0.51 6.16 -8.58
CA GLY A 27 -1.22 6.66 -9.76
C GLY A 27 -2.00 7.91 -9.43
N GLU A 28 -2.34 8.69 -10.43
CA GLU A 28 -2.97 9.99 -10.25
C GLU A 28 -4.46 9.94 -9.96
N GLU A 29 -5.10 8.78 -10.11
CA GLU A 29 -6.53 8.64 -9.88
C GLU A 29 -6.82 8.38 -8.40
N ASP A 30 -7.32 9.40 -7.70
CA ASP A 30 -7.62 9.33 -6.26
C ASP A 30 -8.60 8.20 -5.93
N LEU A 31 -9.64 8.06 -6.74
CA LEU A 31 -10.67 7.03 -6.50
C LEU A 31 -10.06 5.63 -6.53
N LEU A 32 -9.20 5.35 -7.50
CA LEU A 32 -8.56 4.04 -7.61
C LEU A 32 -7.64 3.77 -6.43
N ARG A 33 -6.89 4.79 -5.97
CA ARG A 33 -6.05 4.63 -4.78
C ARG A 33 -6.89 4.31 -3.55
N ASP A 34 -7.99 5.05 -3.35
CA ASP A 34 -8.86 4.85 -2.20
C ASP A 34 -9.51 3.45 -2.23
N MET A 35 -9.91 3.00 -3.41
CA MET A 35 -10.48 1.66 -3.57
C MET A 35 -9.46 0.56 -3.27
N ALA A 36 -8.23 0.72 -3.75
CA ALA A 36 -7.17 -0.24 -3.47
C ALA A 36 -6.84 -0.29 -1.97
N LEU A 37 -6.75 0.87 -1.33
CA LEU A 37 -6.51 0.94 0.12
C LEU A 37 -7.65 0.27 0.90
N GLY A 38 -8.89 0.54 0.51
CA GLY A 38 -10.06 -0.07 1.14
C GLY A 38 -10.07 -1.59 0.99
N ALA A 39 -9.76 -2.09 -0.20
CA ALA A 39 -9.69 -3.52 -0.47
C ALA A 39 -8.61 -4.20 0.37
N LEU A 40 -7.44 -3.58 0.48
CA LEU A 40 -6.34 -4.10 1.30
C LEU A 40 -6.71 -4.13 2.78
N LYS A 41 -7.27 -3.05 3.31
CA LYS A 41 -7.68 -2.99 4.71
C LYS A 41 -8.73 -4.06 5.03
N THR A 42 -9.74 -4.20 4.20
CA THR A 42 -10.80 -5.17 4.41
C THR A 42 -10.26 -6.61 4.39
N ALA A 43 -9.41 -6.91 3.41
CA ALA A 43 -8.84 -8.24 3.28
C ALA A 43 -7.88 -8.60 4.41
N LEU A 44 -7.12 -7.62 4.90
CA LEU A 44 -6.06 -7.86 5.88
C LEU A 44 -6.55 -7.80 7.32
N LEU A 45 -7.51 -6.94 7.62
CA LEU A 45 -7.98 -6.70 8.98
C LEU A 45 -9.34 -7.34 9.29
N GLY A 46 -10.14 -7.59 8.25
CA GLY A 46 -11.52 -8.01 8.43
C GLY A 46 -12.39 -6.85 8.91
N GLU A 47 -13.68 -7.11 9.05
CA GLU A 47 -14.63 -6.10 9.50
C GLU A 47 -14.55 -5.93 11.02
N GLY A 48 -14.60 -4.69 11.48
CA GLY A 48 -14.70 -4.34 12.89
C GLY A 48 -13.41 -4.37 13.69
N GLN A 49 -12.24 -4.59 13.06
CA GLN A 49 -10.98 -4.69 13.77
C GLN A 49 -9.94 -3.65 13.33
N SER A 50 -10.31 -2.71 12.49
CA SER A 50 -9.39 -1.79 11.85
C SER A 50 -8.68 -0.83 12.81
N ASP A 51 -9.34 -0.41 13.89
CA ASP A 51 -8.80 0.66 14.75
C ASP A 51 -7.60 0.22 15.58
N PHE A 52 -7.52 -1.05 15.96
CA PHE A 52 -6.45 -1.55 16.81
C PHE A 52 -5.19 -1.93 16.04
N ASN A 53 -5.33 -2.35 14.79
CA ASN A 53 -4.23 -2.90 14.02
C ASN A 53 -3.95 -2.14 12.74
N CYS A 54 -4.44 -0.90 12.64
CA CYS A 54 -4.22 -0.04 11.49
C CYS A 54 -3.73 1.33 11.93
N ASP A 55 -2.56 1.73 11.45
CA ASP A 55 -1.99 3.05 11.67
C ASP A 55 -1.93 3.80 10.35
N LEU A 56 -2.21 5.09 10.39
CA LEU A 56 -2.21 5.96 9.23
C LEU A 56 -1.22 7.11 9.40
N PHE A 57 -0.35 7.28 8.43
CA PHE A 57 0.62 8.37 8.38
C PHE A 57 0.46 9.16 7.09
N TYR A 58 0.85 10.43 7.14
CA TYR A 58 0.88 11.30 5.96
C TYR A 58 2.33 11.73 5.71
N GLY A 59 2.79 11.63 4.46
CA GLY A 59 4.19 11.84 4.12
C GLY A 59 4.74 13.21 4.47
N ASP A 60 3.90 14.25 4.46
CA ASP A 60 4.34 15.61 4.75
C ASP A 60 4.68 15.87 6.22
N ASP A 61 4.22 15.02 7.15
CA ASP A 61 4.52 15.19 8.57
C ASP A 61 4.95 13.89 9.27
N ALA A 62 5.12 12.81 8.53
CA ALA A 62 5.44 11.51 9.12
C ALA A 62 6.93 11.37 9.43
N SER A 63 7.22 10.65 10.51
CA SER A 63 8.57 10.22 10.86
C SER A 63 8.81 8.80 10.36
N GLY A 64 9.89 8.59 9.60
CA GLY A 64 10.25 7.25 9.13
C GLY A 64 10.50 6.29 10.29
N THR A 65 11.10 6.77 11.38
CA THR A 65 11.34 5.98 12.58
C THR A 65 10.03 5.54 13.23
N GLU A 66 9.04 6.45 13.33
CA GLU A 66 7.73 6.12 13.88
C GLU A 66 7.00 5.09 13.02
N ILE A 67 7.08 5.24 11.71
CA ILE A 67 6.48 4.29 10.76
C ILE A 67 7.05 2.89 10.99
N VAL A 68 8.38 2.77 11.07
CA VAL A 68 9.06 1.49 11.30
C VAL A 68 8.68 0.91 12.66
N THR A 69 8.61 1.75 13.69
CA THR A 69 8.22 1.31 15.03
C THR A 69 6.82 0.70 15.03
N CYS A 70 5.86 1.38 14.40
CA CYS A 70 4.50 0.86 14.26
C CYS A 70 4.45 -0.44 13.47
N ALA A 71 5.22 -0.52 12.39
CA ALA A 71 5.25 -1.70 11.54
C ALA A 71 5.90 -2.91 12.23
N SER A 72 6.70 -2.66 13.25
CA SER A 72 7.39 -3.72 14.00
C SER A 72 6.58 -4.22 15.20
N GLU A 73 5.46 -3.58 15.52
CA GLU A 73 4.61 -4.00 16.63
C GLU A 73 3.82 -5.26 16.31
N VAL A 74 3.48 -6.03 17.34
CA VAL A 74 2.67 -7.23 17.20
C VAL A 74 1.19 -6.85 17.08
N ALA A 75 0.47 -7.48 16.15
CA ALA A 75 -0.96 -7.26 15.96
C ALA A 75 -1.75 -7.74 17.19
N VAL A 76 -2.80 -6.97 17.53
CA VAL A 76 -3.70 -7.27 18.67
C VAL A 76 -5.03 -7.74 18.09
N PHE A 77 -5.48 -8.93 18.49
CA PHE A 77 -6.75 -9.53 18.04
C PHE A 77 -6.86 -9.77 16.53
N SER A 78 -5.73 -9.80 15.84
CA SER A 78 -5.69 -10.03 14.40
C SER A 78 -4.39 -10.75 14.05
N ALA A 79 -4.40 -11.44 12.92
CA ALA A 79 -3.19 -12.09 12.41
C ALA A 79 -2.20 -11.10 11.82
N ARG A 80 -2.64 -9.89 11.49
CA ARG A 80 -1.83 -8.90 10.79
C ARG A 80 -2.06 -7.50 11.32
N ARG A 81 -1.03 -6.68 11.14
CA ARG A 81 -1.08 -5.25 11.37
C ARG A 81 -0.97 -4.55 10.00
N VAL A 82 -1.67 -3.43 9.85
CA VAL A 82 -1.63 -2.63 8.61
C VAL A 82 -1.11 -1.23 8.94
N VAL A 83 -0.10 -0.80 8.19
CA VAL A 83 0.46 0.56 8.29
C VAL A 83 0.31 1.22 6.94
N VAL A 84 -0.43 2.33 6.88
CA VAL A 84 -0.67 3.07 5.64
C VAL A 84 0.07 4.39 5.68
N VAL A 85 0.86 4.67 4.65
CA VAL A 85 1.54 5.95 4.48
C VAL A 85 0.95 6.63 3.24
N ARG A 86 0.09 7.62 3.44
CA ARG A 86 -0.49 8.40 2.35
C ARG A 86 0.44 9.55 1.99
N ALA A 87 0.31 10.05 0.76
CA ALA A 87 1.17 11.11 0.25
C ALA A 87 2.66 10.76 0.43
N ALA A 88 3.01 9.52 0.11
CA ALA A 88 4.36 9.02 0.31
C ALA A 88 5.39 9.79 -0.53
N ASP A 89 4.97 10.42 -1.62
CA ASP A 89 5.82 11.30 -2.44
C ASP A 89 6.29 12.55 -1.69
N LYS A 90 5.65 12.90 -0.58
CA LYS A 90 6.00 14.06 0.24
C LYS A 90 6.92 13.73 1.41
N LEU A 91 7.30 12.48 1.58
CA LEU A 91 8.26 12.10 2.62
C LEU A 91 9.61 12.80 2.38
N PRO A 92 10.15 13.51 3.38
CA PRO A 92 11.50 14.07 3.27
C PRO A 92 12.55 12.98 3.06
N ALA A 93 13.66 13.34 2.41
CA ALA A 93 14.71 12.38 2.07
C ALA A 93 15.22 11.60 3.29
N ARG A 94 15.41 12.27 4.42
CA ARG A 94 15.88 11.61 5.65
C ARG A 94 14.87 10.59 6.20
N GLU A 95 13.58 10.85 6.03
CA GLU A 95 12.54 9.91 6.47
C GLU A 95 12.49 8.70 5.55
N CYS A 96 12.71 8.91 4.25
CA CYS A 96 12.85 7.82 3.29
C CYS A 96 14.05 6.94 3.62
N GLU A 97 15.18 7.55 3.98
CA GLU A 97 16.37 6.79 4.37
C GLU A 97 16.13 5.94 5.61
N ALA A 98 15.38 6.45 6.59
CA ALA A 98 15.04 5.69 7.79
C ALA A 98 14.20 4.46 7.48
N LEU A 99 13.46 4.45 6.37
CA LEU A 99 12.63 3.33 5.96
C LEU A 99 13.41 2.26 5.18
N LEU A 100 14.57 2.58 4.62
CA LEU A 100 15.30 1.65 3.76
C LEU A 100 15.62 0.31 4.42
N PRO A 101 16.12 0.25 5.68
CA PRO A 101 16.37 -1.04 6.31
C PRO A 101 15.12 -1.90 6.44
N TYR A 102 13.98 -1.29 6.76
CA TYR A 102 12.72 -2.01 6.86
C TYR A 102 12.29 -2.59 5.52
N LEU A 103 12.49 -1.85 4.42
CA LEU A 103 12.11 -2.31 3.08
C LEU A 103 12.90 -3.53 2.64
N LYS A 104 14.11 -3.70 3.16
CA LYS A 104 14.95 -4.88 2.86
C LYS A 104 14.48 -6.13 3.59
N GLU A 105 14.04 -5.97 4.83
CA GLU A 105 13.56 -7.06 5.66
C GLU A 105 12.26 -6.69 6.35
N PRO A 106 11.16 -6.64 5.60
CA PRO A 106 9.87 -6.26 6.19
C PRO A 106 9.35 -7.35 7.12
N ASN A 107 8.59 -6.92 8.12
CA ASN A 107 7.91 -7.84 9.03
C ASN A 107 6.79 -8.55 8.27
N ASP A 108 6.82 -9.87 8.23
CA ASP A 108 5.86 -10.66 7.47
C ASP A 108 4.44 -10.71 8.09
N THR A 109 4.29 -10.26 9.33
CA THR A 109 2.97 -10.16 9.99
C THR A 109 2.38 -8.75 9.87
N THR A 110 3.06 -7.84 9.20
CA THR A 110 2.59 -6.47 8.95
C THR A 110 2.52 -6.23 7.45
N ALA A 111 1.44 -5.58 7.00
CA ALA A 111 1.37 -5.08 5.64
C ALA A 111 1.56 -3.57 5.68
N MET A 112 2.64 -3.07 5.09
CA MET A 112 2.92 -1.64 4.96
C MET A 112 2.54 -1.20 3.55
N ILE A 113 1.70 -0.18 3.47
CA ILE A 113 1.13 0.28 2.21
C ILE A 113 1.51 1.75 2.00
N PHE A 114 2.20 2.03 0.91
CA PHE A 114 2.52 3.40 0.51
C PHE A 114 1.58 3.82 -0.60
N ALA A 115 0.96 5.00 -0.46
CA ALA A 115 0.05 5.54 -1.46
C ALA A 115 0.51 6.91 -1.90
N ALA A 116 0.58 7.14 -3.21
CA ALA A 116 1.02 8.41 -3.78
C ALA A 116 0.52 8.56 -5.22
N PRO A 117 0.33 9.82 -5.70
CA PRO A 117 0.02 10.03 -7.12
C PRO A 117 1.17 9.60 -8.02
N LYS A 118 2.40 9.77 -7.56
CA LYS A 118 3.61 9.38 -8.27
C LYS A 118 4.75 9.25 -7.28
N LEU A 119 5.80 8.52 -7.67
CA LEU A 119 7.03 8.40 -6.89
C LEU A 119 8.21 8.77 -7.78
N ASP A 120 9.21 9.45 -7.20
CA ASP A 120 10.42 9.84 -7.93
C ASP A 120 11.34 8.63 -8.08
N GLY A 121 11.47 8.12 -9.31
CA GLY A 121 12.26 6.93 -9.61
C GLY A 121 13.76 7.08 -9.40
N ARG A 122 14.26 8.30 -9.17
CA ARG A 122 15.67 8.55 -8.89
C ARG A 122 16.03 8.27 -7.44
N LEU A 123 15.04 8.22 -6.54
CA LEU A 123 15.28 8.01 -5.12
C LEU A 123 15.57 6.54 -4.81
N LYS A 124 16.51 6.29 -3.91
CA LYS A 124 16.80 4.94 -3.42
C LYS A 124 15.55 4.30 -2.79
N PHE A 125 14.76 5.09 -2.09
CA PHE A 125 13.49 4.65 -1.50
C PHE A 125 12.55 4.07 -2.56
N THR A 126 12.32 4.81 -3.66
CA THR A 126 11.47 4.35 -4.75
C THR A 126 12.02 3.08 -5.40
N GLN A 127 13.33 3.04 -5.62
CA GLN A 127 13.98 1.87 -6.20
C GLN A 127 13.83 0.63 -5.31
N ALA A 128 14.05 0.79 -4.01
CA ALA A 128 13.90 -0.30 -3.05
C ALA A 128 12.45 -0.77 -2.99
N LEU A 129 11.49 0.15 -2.96
CA LEU A 129 10.06 -0.15 -2.92
C LEU A 129 9.64 -0.91 -4.18
N THR A 130 10.09 -0.46 -5.35
CA THR A 130 9.75 -1.10 -6.63
C THR A 130 10.25 -2.55 -6.69
N ARG A 131 11.39 -2.83 -6.06
CA ARG A 131 11.96 -4.19 -6.04
C ARG A 131 11.28 -5.12 -5.06
N THR A 132 10.74 -4.60 -3.97
CA THR A 132 10.27 -5.43 -2.85
C THR A 132 8.76 -5.42 -2.66
N ALA A 133 8.07 -4.38 -3.10
CA ALA A 133 6.63 -4.23 -2.89
C ALA A 133 5.82 -4.74 -4.08
N VAL A 134 4.58 -5.10 -3.81
CA VAL A 134 3.58 -5.29 -4.86
C VAL A 134 3.14 -3.89 -5.30
N MET A 135 3.40 -3.55 -6.56
CA MET A 135 3.03 -2.26 -7.13
C MET A 135 1.63 -2.33 -7.71
N VAL A 136 0.73 -1.49 -7.24
CA VAL A 136 -0.66 -1.42 -7.74
C VAL A 136 -0.80 -0.17 -8.57
N ASP A 137 -1.19 -0.33 -9.83
CA ASP A 137 -1.32 0.78 -10.79
C ASP A 137 -2.68 1.47 -10.61
N CYS A 138 -2.66 2.74 -10.22
CA CYS A 138 -3.83 3.59 -10.07
C CYS A 138 -3.81 4.75 -11.07
N SER A 139 -3.23 4.54 -12.25
CA SER A 139 -3.24 5.51 -13.34
C SER A 139 -4.67 5.69 -13.86
N PRO A 140 -5.01 6.87 -14.42
CA PRO A 140 -6.34 7.09 -14.98
C PRO A 140 -6.70 6.03 -16.03
N LEU A 141 -7.92 5.51 -15.95
CA LEU A 141 -8.41 4.50 -16.89
C LEU A 141 -8.74 5.18 -18.23
N ARG A 142 -8.40 4.48 -19.32
CA ARG A 142 -8.84 4.90 -20.65
C ARG A 142 -10.33 4.57 -20.80
N GLU A 143 -11.02 5.28 -21.70
CA GLU A 143 -12.45 5.09 -21.91
C GLU A 143 -12.83 3.61 -22.09
N ALA A 144 -12.06 2.86 -22.88
CA ALA A 144 -12.29 1.45 -23.09
C ALA A 144 -12.14 0.58 -21.84
N GLN A 145 -11.50 1.09 -20.80
CA GLN A 145 -11.28 0.38 -19.55
C GLN A 145 -12.36 0.65 -18.51
N TRP A 146 -13.12 1.75 -18.65
CA TRP A 146 -14.11 2.15 -17.66
C TRP A 146 -15.27 1.15 -17.53
N LEU A 147 -15.77 0.62 -18.65
CA LEU A 147 -16.90 -0.31 -18.62
C LEU A 147 -16.59 -1.61 -17.88
N PRO A 148 -15.47 -2.31 -18.18
CA PRO A 148 -15.10 -3.49 -17.40
C PRO A 148 -14.89 -3.19 -15.92
N TRP A 149 -14.27 -2.06 -15.61
CA TRP A 149 -14.01 -1.66 -14.24
C TRP A 149 -15.32 -1.44 -13.46
N LEU A 150 -16.29 -0.74 -14.04
CA LEU A 150 -17.59 -0.50 -13.41
C LEU A 150 -18.34 -1.81 -13.17
N ARG A 151 -18.25 -2.76 -14.07
CA ARG A 151 -18.86 -4.08 -13.89
C ARG A 151 -18.28 -4.83 -12.72
N GLN A 152 -16.97 -4.82 -12.59
CA GLN A 152 -16.30 -5.49 -11.48
C GLN A 152 -16.69 -4.87 -10.14
N ASP A 153 -16.79 -3.56 -10.07
CA ASP A 153 -17.19 -2.87 -8.86
C ASP A 153 -18.65 -3.20 -8.48
N ALA A 154 -19.53 -3.29 -9.45
CA ALA A 154 -20.94 -3.61 -9.23
C ALA A 154 -21.16 -5.05 -8.76
N GLU A 155 -20.24 -5.95 -9.08
CA GLU A 155 -20.33 -7.38 -8.71
C GLU A 155 -19.82 -7.69 -7.31
N ARG A 156 -19.30 -6.71 -6.61
CA ARG A 156 -18.77 -6.89 -5.25
C ARG A 156 -19.84 -6.86 -4.19
#